data_76fdf17c1514bbf2605294e90c79ba4d
#
_entry.id   76fdf17c1514bbf2605294e90c79ba4d
#
_cell.length_a   1.000
_cell.length_b   1.000
_cell.length_c   1.000
_cell.angle_alpha   90.00
_cell.angle_beta   90.00
_cell.angle_gamma   90.00
#
_symmetry.space_group_name_H-M   'P 1'
#
loop_
_entity.id
_entity.type
_entity.pdbx_description
1 polymer ?
#
loop_
_entity_poly.entity_id
_entity_poly.type
_entity_poly.pdbx_seq_one_letter_code
_entity_poly.pdbx_strand_id
1 'polypeptide(L)'
;TLADVLAETEALVEADTLADVLAETEALVEADALADVLALAEALVEADTLADVLAETEALVEADTLADVLAETEALVEADALADVLALAEALVEADTLADVLAETEALVEAETLADVLALAEALVEADSLADVLALTEALVEAETLADVLAETEALVEADALADVLALAEALVEAETLADVLAETEALVEADTLADVLAETEALVETDSLADVLALTEALVETD
;
A
#
# COMPACT_ATOMS: atom_id res chain seq x y z
N THR A 1 -20.30 22.16 18.77
CA THR A 1 -19.33 21.47 19.64
C THR A 1 -20.02 20.51 20.59
N LEU A 2 -19.69 19.24 20.53
CA LEU A 2 -20.15 18.20 21.43
C LEU A 2 -18.92 17.60 22.15
N ALA A 3 -19.05 17.14 23.40
CA ALA A 3 -17.91 16.57 24.06
C ALA A 3 -17.81 15.09 23.69
N ASP A 4 -18.40 14.19 24.32
CA ASP A 4 -18.27 12.77 24.04
C ASP A 4 -19.65 12.14 23.83
N VAL A 5 -19.75 11.16 22.92
CA VAL A 5 -20.97 10.38 22.68
C VAL A 5 -20.71 8.92 23.02
N LEU A 6 -21.53 8.37 23.89
CA LEU A 6 -21.50 6.97 24.29
C LEU A 6 -22.87 6.32 24.00
N ALA A 7 -22.89 5.29 23.15
CA ALA A 7 -24.07 4.53 22.84
C ALA A 7 -23.86 3.02 23.01
N GLU A 8 -24.84 2.30 23.55
CA GLU A 8 -24.77 0.84 23.70
C GLU A 8 -25.12 0.06 22.42
N THR A 9 -25.76 0.68 21.45
CA THR A 9 -26.12 0.00 20.18
C THR A 9 -25.71 0.81 18.96
N GLU A 10 -26.28 1.95 18.73
CA GLU A 10 -26.01 2.79 17.55
C GLU A 10 -25.77 4.22 17.99
N ALA A 11 -24.70 4.84 17.51
CA ALA A 11 -24.45 6.27 17.61
C ALA A 11 -24.62 6.92 16.25
N LEU A 12 -25.56 7.86 16.14
CA LEU A 12 -25.71 8.75 14.99
C LEU A 12 -25.41 10.17 15.48
N VAL A 13 -24.34 10.77 14.97
CA VAL A 13 -23.84 12.05 15.45
C VAL A 13 -23.56 12.98 14.28
N GLU A 14 -24.11 14.19 14.34
CA GLU A 14 -23.83 15.30 13.43
C GLU A 14 -23.41 16.51 14.28
N ALA A 15 -22.19 17.01 14.10
CA ALA A 15 -21.67 18.12 14.89
C ALA A 15 -20.50 18.84 14.21
N ASP A 16 -20.39 20.19 14.33
CA ASP A 16 -19.25 20.95 13.80
C ASP A 16 -17.92 20.47 14.41
N THR A 17 -17.90 20.20 15.71
CA THR A 17 -16.72 19.65 16.41
C THR A 17 -17.14 18.68 17.50
N LEU A 18 -16.56 17.51 17.49
CA LEU A 18 -16.82 16.41 18.40
C LEU A 18 -15.50 15.91 18.99
N ALA A 19 -15.50 15.54 20.27
CA ALA A 19 -14.30 14.95 20.82
C ALA A 19 -14.27 13.45 20.49
N ASP A 20 -15.08 12.66 21.13
CA ASP A 20 -14.97 11.22 20.97
C ASP A 20 -16.35 10.56 20.75
N VAL A 21 -16.39 9.51 19.92
CA VAL A 21 -17.57 8.66 19.75
C VAL A 21 -17.23 7.22 20.15
N LEU A 22 -18.01 6.65 21.04
CA LEU A 22 -17.91 5.25 21.43
C LEU A 22 -19.24 4.55 21.22
N ALA A 23 -19.28 3.55 20.35
CA ALA A 23 -20.46 2.73 20.13
C ALA A 23 -20.15 1.24 20.27
N GLU A 24 -21.07 0.44 20.85
CA GLU A 24 -20.86 -1.00 20.96
C GLU A 24 -21.17 -1.77 19.68
N THR A 25 -21.95 -1.22 18.78
CA THR A 25 -22.20 -1.88 17.49
C THR A 25 -21.90 -0.98 16.30
N GLU A 26 -22.61 0.09 16.09
CA GLU A 26 -22.44 0.93 14.91
C GLU A 26 -22.22 2.41 15.30
N ALA A 27 -21.23 3.06 14.71
CA ALA A 27 -21.05 4.49 14.75
C ALA A 27 -21.20 5.09 13.35
N LEU A 28 -22.15 6.02 13.20
CA LEU A 28 -22.28 6.87 12.03
C LEU A 28 -22.01 8.32 12.47
N VAL A 29 -20.95 8.91 11.97
CA VAL A 29 -20.50 10.23 12.41
C VAL A 29 -20.24 11.14 11.23
N GLU A 30 -20.83 12.35 11.28
CA GLU A 30 -20.53 13.43 10.36
C GLU A 30 -20.10 14.67 11.18
N ALA A 31 -18.88 15.15 10.96
CA ALA A 31 -18.34 16.29 11.71
C ALA A 31 -17.24 17.04 10.94
N ASP A 32 -17.17 18.39 11.04
CA ASP A 32 -16.05 19.15 10.46
C ASP A 32 -14.72 18.78 11.14
N ALA A 33 -14.73 18.55 12.46
CA ALA A 33 -13.56 18.12 13.21
C ALA A 33 -13.91 17.11 14.30
N LEU A 34 -13.31 15.95 14.23
CA LEU A 34 -13.52 14.82 15.15
C LEU A 34 -12.17 14.36 15.71
N ALA A 35 -12.15 14.02 17.01
CA ALA A 35 -10.95 13.41 17.54
C ALA A 35 -10.96 11.90 17.26
N ASP A 36 -11.72 11.12 17.98
CA ASP A 36 -11.59 9.68 17.89
C ASP A 36 -12.95 8.97 17.73
N VAL A 37 -12.99 7.91 16.91
CA VAL A 37 -14.15 7.01 16.81
C VAL A 37 -13.74 5.60 17.21
N LEU A 38 -14.48 5.02 18.14
CA LEU A 38 -14.35 3.62 18.53
C LEU A 38 -15.69 2.91 18.35
N ALA A 39 -15.73 1.94 17.45
CA ALA A 39 -16.89 1.07 17.27
C ALA A 39 -16.49 -0.40 17.41
N LEU A 40 -17.29 -1.20 18.14
CA LEU A 40 -16.99 -2.64 18.26
C LEU A 40 -17.40 -3.44 17.03
N ALA A 41 -18.25 -2.93 16.17
CA ALA A 41 -18.56 -3.61 14.92
C ALA A 41 -18.26 -2.72 13.71
N GLU A 42 -19.04 -1.73 13.42
CA GLU A 42 -18.90 -0.93 12.21
C GLU A 42 -18.73 0.56 12.52
N ALA A 43 -17.75 1.22 11.89
CA ALA A 43 -17.60 2.68 11.91
C ALA A 43 -17.79 3.23 10.49
N LEU A 44 -18.71 4.15 10.33
CA LEU A 44 -18.85 5.00 9.14
C LEU A 44 -18.60 6.45 9.55
N VAL A 45 -17.56 7.05 9.03
CA VAL A 45 -17.13 8.40 9.44
C VAL A 45 -16.91 9.29 8.22
N GLU A 46 -17.50 10.48 8.25
CA GLU A 46 -17.24 11.55 7.31
C GLU A 46 -16.80 12.80 8.07
N ALA A 47 -15.59 13.30 7.81
CA ALA A 47 -15.06 14.45 8.53
C ALA A 47 -14.01 15.23 7.72
N ASP A 48 -13.97 16.59 7.82
CA ASP A 48 -12.88 17.36 7.22
C ASP A 48 -11.54 17.02 7.90
N THR A 49 -11.53 16.89 9.23
CA THR A 49 -10.34 16.48 10.00
C THR A 49 -10.67 15.43 11.06
N LEU A 50 -10.02 14.31 11.01
CA LEU A 50 -10.22 13.20 11.93
C LEU A 50 -8.87 12.75 12.51
N ALA A 51 -8.83 12.44 13.79
CA ALA A 51 -7.63 11.85 14.33
C ALA A 51 -7.64 10.34 14.10
N ASP A 52 -8.36 9.57 14.87
CA ASP A 52 -8.23 8.13 14.81
C ASP A 52 -9.57 7.39 14.68
N VAL A 53 -9.60 6.32 13.88
CA VAL A 53 -10.74 5.40 13.79
C VAL A 53 -10.30 4.00 14.22
N LEU A 54 -11.03 3.42 15.16
CA LEU A 54 -10.85 2.04 15.58
C LEU A 54 -12.16 1.26 15.44
N ALA A 55 -12.16 0.25 14.57
CA ALA A 55 -13.30 -0.66 14.41
C ALA A 55 -12.87 -2.12 14.57
N GLU A 56 -13.67 -2.96 15.25
CA GLU A 56 -13.36 -4.40 15.36
C GLU A 56 -13.71 -5.18 14.09
N THR A 57 -14.66 -4.72 13.27
CA THR A 57 -14.96 -5.40 12.01
C THR A 57 -14.71 -4.53 10.80
N GLU A 58 -15.48 -3.50 10.57
CA GLU A 58 -15.37 -2.69 9.36
C GLU A 58 -15.22 -1.21 9.69
N ALA A 59 -14.25 -0.54 9.07
CA ALA A 59 -14.12 0.91 9.06
C ALA A 59 -14.31 1.44 7.63
N LEU A 60 -15.26 2.34 7.45
CA LEU A 60 -15.43 3.14 6.25
C LEU A 60 -15.20 4.61 6.62
N VAL A 61 -14.19 5.22 6.06
CA VAL A 61 -13.77 6.58 6.42
C VAL A 61 -13.58 7.43 5.19
N GLU A 62 -14.19 8.61 5.20
CA GLU A 62 -13.97 9.68 4.22
C GLU A 62 -13.54 10.95 4.97
N ALA A 63 -12.35 11.47 4.66
CA ALA A 63 -11.84 12.65 5.33
C ALA A 63 -10.82 13.44 4.50
N ASP A 64 -10.80 14.80 4.56
CA ASP A 64 -9.73 15.57 3.93
C ASP A 64 -8.38 15.28 4.61
N THR A 65 -8.35 15.18 5.95
CA THR A 65 -7.13 14.81 6.69
C THR A 65 -7.42 13.81 7.80
N LEU A 66 -6.76 12.69 7.78
CA LEU A 66 -6.91 11.59 8.71
C LEU A 66 -5.56 11.19 9.29
N ALA A 67 -5.52 10.90 10.59
CA ALA A 67 -4.30 10.35 11.14
C ALA A 67 -4.28 8.83 10.94
N ASP A 68 -4.98 8.06 11.75
CA ASP A 68 -4.81 6.62 11.72
C ASP A 68 -6.14 5.85 11.62
N VAL A 69 -6.16 4.76 10.85
CA VAL A 69 -7.29 3.82 10.81
C VAL A 69 -6.83 2.44 11.25
N LEU A 70 -7.51 1.85 12.21
CA LEU A 70 -7.30 0.48 12.66
C LEU A 70 -8.59 -0.34 12.54
N ALA A 71 -8.58 -1.38 11.71
CA ALA A 71 -9.69 -2.31 11.59
C ALA A 71 -9.22 -3.77 11.75
N GLU A 72 -9.99 -4.62 12.46
CA GLU A 72 -9.61 -6.03 12.58
C GLU A 72 -9.95 -6.85 11.34
N THR A 73 -10.91 -6.44 10.52
CA THR A 73 -11.18 -7.16 9.27
C THR A 73 -11.01 -6.29 8.05
N GLU A 74 -11.81 -5.30 7.83
CA GLU A 74 -11.78 -4.49 6.61
C GLU A 74 -11.66 -3.00 6.90
N ALA A 75 -10.72 -2.31 6.25
CA ALA A 75 -10.64 -0.86 6.20
C ALA A 75 -10.84 -0.37 4.77
N LEU A 76 -11.80 0.51 4.57
CA LEU A 76 -11.99 1.29 3.35
C LEU A 76 -11.79 2.75 3.69
N VAL A 77 -10.80 3.38 3.10
CA VAL A 77 -10.41 4.75 3.43
C VAL A 77 -10.25 5.58 2.17
N GLU A 78 -10.90 6.74 2.14
CA GLU A 78 -10.70 7.78 1.13
C GLU A 78 -10.28 9.07 1.84
N ALA A 79 -9.11 9.62 1.51
CA ALA A 79 -8.61 10.84 2.15
C ALA A 79 -7.62 11.62 1.27
N ASP A 80 -7.64 12.97 1.31
CA ASP A 80 -6.59 13.76 0.65
C ASP A 80 -5.21 13.53 1.32
N ALA A 81 -5.19 13.47 2.65
CA ALA A 81 -3.96 13.19 3.40
C ALA A 81 -4.20 12.22 4.56
N LEU A 82 -3.54 11.08 4.52
CA LEU A 82 -3.65 10.00 5.48
C LEU A 82 -2.27 9.64 6.05
N ALA A 83 -2.21 9.38 7.36
CA ALA A 83 -0.97 8.88 7.92
C ALA A 83 -0.94 7.35 7.76
N ASP A 84 -1.58 6.59 8.62
CA ASP A 84 -1.38 5.15 8.64
C ASP A 84 -2.70 4.35 8.58
N VAL A 85 -2.70 3.24 7.83
CA VAL A 85 -3.80 2.26 7.83
C VAL A 85 -3.29 0.91 8.31
N LEU A 86 -3.95 0.35 9.29
CA LEU A 86 -3.71 -1.02 9.77
C LEU A 86 -4.98 -1.85 9.66
N ALA A 87 -4.98 -2.86 8.81
CA ALA A 87 -6.06 -3.84 8.73
C ALA A 87 -5.53 -5.26 8.93
N LEU A 88 -6.22 -6.07 9.73
CA LEU A 88 -5.79 -7.47 9.92
C LEU A 88 -6.19 -8.38 8.77
N ALA A 89 -7.16 -8.01 7.96
CA ALA A 89 -7.48 -8.78 6.76
C ALA A 89 -7.30 -7.95 5.49
N GLU A 90 -8.16 -7.04 5.19
CA GLU A 90 -8.14 -6.30 3.93
C GLU A 90 -8.08 -4.78 4.15
N ALA A 91 -7.17 -4.09 3.45
CA ALA A 91 -7.13 -2.64 3.37
C ALA A 91 -7.36 -2.19 1.93
N LEU A 92 -8.34 -1.33 1.71
CA LEU A 92 -8.55 -0.59 0.46
C LEU A 92 -8.38 0.90 0.77
N VAL A 93 -7.41 1.52 0.15
CA VAL A 93 -7.04 2.91 0.44
C VAL A 93 -6.90 3.71 -0.84
N GLU A 94 -7.58 4.86 -0.90
CA GLU A 94 -7.41 5.87 -1.93
C GLU A 94 -7.02 7.20 -1.27
N ALA A 95 -5.87 7.76 -1.62
CA ALA A 95 -5.39 9.00 -1.03
C ALA A 95 -4.44 9.78 -1.94
N ASP A 96 -4.47 11.14 -1.91
CA ASP A 96 -3.45 11.93 -2.60
C ASP A 96 -2.07 11.73 -1.94
N THR A 97 -2.01 11.75 -0.60
CA THR A 97 -0.77 11.49 0.15
C THR A 97 -1.00 10.51 1.29
N LEU A 98 -0.28 9.43 1.29
CA LEU A 98 -0.36 8.37 2.28
C LEU A 98 1.02 8.05 2.86
N ALA A 99 1.10 7.85 4.18
CA ALA A 99 2.35 7.39 4.74
C ALA A 99 2.43 5.86 4.62
N ASP A 100 1.81 5.11 5.50
CA ASP A 100 2.04 3.68 5.55
C ASP A 100 0.74 2.83 5.52
N VAL A 101 0.75 1.71 4.80
CA VAL A 101 -0.32 0.71 4.83
C VAL A 101 0.22 -0.62 5.33
N LEU A 102 -0.42 -1.18 6.33
CA LEU A 102 -0.13 -2.51 6.85
C LEU A 102 -1.37 -3.41 6.78
N ALA A 103 -1.32 -4.46 5.97
CA ALA A 103 -2.38 -5.46 5.91
C ALA A 103 -1.85 -6.88 6.14
N GLU A 104 -2.55 -7.72 6.91
CA GLU A 104 -2.13 -9.12 7.09
C GLU A 104 -2.47 -10.02 5.91
N THR A 105 -3.48 -9.70 5.12
CA THR A 105 -3.78 -10.50 3.92
C THR A 105 -3.66 -9.69 2.64
N GLU A 106 -4.51 -8.75 2.38
CA GLU A 106 -4.55 -8.02 1.12
C GLU A 106 -4.51 -6.51 1.34
N ALA A 107 -3.62 -5.81 0.64
CA ALA A 107 -3.61 -4.36 0.53
C ALA A 107 -3.86 -3.96 -0.92
N LEU A 108 -4.87 -3.14 -1.16
CA LEU A 108 -5.10 -2.43 -2.41
C LEU A 108 -4.96 -0.94 -2.16
N VAL A 109 -4.00 -0.32 -2.79
CA VAL A 109 -3.67 1.09 -2.54
C VAL A 109 -3.56 1.86 -3.84
N GLU A 110 -4.27 2.98 -3.92
CA GLU A 110 -4.13 3.97 -5.00
C GLU A 110 -3.77 5.33 -4.38
N ALA A 111 -2.62 5.90 -4.76
CA ALA A 111 -2.17 7.16 -4.20
C ALA A 111 -1.26 7.96 -5.16
N GLU A 112 -1.32 9.32 -5.15
CA GLU A 112 -0.31 10.11 -5.87
C GLU A 112 1.08 9.97 -5.23
N THR A 113 1.15 10.03 -3.89
CA THR A 113 2.41 9.82 -3.15
C THR A 113 2.21 8.88 -1.97
N LEU A 114 2.97 7.81 -1.95
CA LEU A 114 2.92 6.77 -0.92
C LEU A 114 4.31 6.50 -0.36
N ALA A 115 4.41 6.35 0.96
CA ALA A 115 5.68 5.93 1.52
C ALA A 115 5.80 4.41 1.45
N ASP A 116 5.21 3.66 2.37
CA ASP A 116 5.49 2.24 2.47
C ASP A 116 4.22 1.37 2.49
N VAL A 117 4.26 0.23 1.80
CA VAL A 117 3.20 -0.80 1.88
C VAL A 117 3.79 -2.10 2.41
N LEU A 118 3.20 -2.64 3.45
CA LEU A 118 3.51 -3.96 3.98
C LEU A 118 2.28 -4.86 3.95
N ALA A 119 2.30 -5.89 3.10
CA ALA A 119 1.26 -6.92 3.09
C ALA A 119 1.87 -8.30 3.38
N LEU A 120 1.23 -9.10 4.24
CA LEU A 120 1.72 -10.44 4.52
C LEU A 120 1.34 -11.46 3.43
N ALA A 121 0.36 -11.18 2.62
CA ALA A 121 0.05 -12.04 1.47
C ALA A 121 0.16 -11.27 0.16
N GLU A 122 -0.77 -10.44 -0.18
CA GLU A 122 -0.82 -9.78 -1.49
C GLU A 122 -0.86 -8.25 -1.36
N ALA A 123 0.00 -7.54 -2.11
CA ALA A 123 -0.06 -6.09 -2.27
C ALA A 123 -0.32 -5.75 -3.73
N LEU A 124 -1.34 -4.95 -4.00
CA LEU A 124 -1.61 -4.29 -5.27
C LEU A 124 -1.50 -2.79 -5.05
N VAL A 125 -0.56 -2.14 -5.70
CA VAL A 125 -0.27 -0.73 -5.49
C VAL A 125 -0.18 0.01 -6.82
N GLU A 126 -0.92 1.11 -6.92
CA GLU A 126 -0.81 2.07 -8.03
C GLU A 126 -0.48 3.45 -7.44
N ALA A 127 0.64 4.04 -7.84
CA ALA A 127 1.06 5.33 -7.33
C ALA A 127 1.95 6.11 -8.31
N ASP A 128 1.84 7.45 -8.37
CA ASP A 128 2.79 8.26 -9.14
C ASP A 128 4.19 8.18 -8.52
N SER A 129 4.30 8.25 -7.19
CA SER A 129 5.58 8.08 -6.50
C SER A 129 5.44 7.22 -5.25
N LEU A 130 6.21 6.16 -5.18
CA LEU A 130 6.20 5.16 -4.12
C LEU A 130 7.61 4.95 -3.56
N ALA A 131 7.73 4.84 -2.24
CA ALA A 131 9.01 4.47 -1.68
C ALA A 131 9.17 2.94 -1.70
N ASP A 132 8.61 2.21 -0.77
CA ASP A 132 8.93 0.81 -0.61
C ASP A 132 7.68 -0.10 -0.56
N VAL A 133 7.73 -1.26 -1.22
CA VAL A 133 6.71 -2.31 -1.11
C VAL A 133 7.33 -3.59 -0.56
N LEU A 134 6.76 -4.13 0.50
CA LEU A 134 7.11 -5.44 1.05
C LEU A 134 5.91 -6.38 1.06
N ALA A 135 5.97 -7.44 0.27
CA ALA A 135 4.94 -8.49 0.28
C ALA A 135 5.58 -9.86 0.54
N LEU A 136 4.95 -10.69 1.39
CA LEU A 136 5.49 -12.03 1.64
C LEU A 136 5.13 -13.04 0.55
N THR A 137 4.07 -12.83 -0.20
CA THR A 137 3.78 -13.71 -1.33
C THR A 137 3.82 -12.98 -2.66
N GLU A 138 2.92 -12.12 -2.95
CA GLU A 138 2.83 -11.46 -4.26
C GLU A 138 2.78 -9.93 -4.13
N ALA A 139 3.64 -9.23 -4.88
CA ALA A 139 3.56 -7.80 -5.07
C ALA A 139 3.26 -7.49 -6.53
N LEU A 140 2.20 -6.73 -6.80
CA LEU A 140 1.91 -6.12 -8.08
C LEU A 140 1.98 -4.60 -7.92
N VAL A 141 2.90 -3.96 -8.59
CA VAL A 141 3.17 -2.52 -8.43
C VAL A 141 3.21 -1.83 -9.78
N GLU A 142 2.44 -0.76 -9.92
CA GLU A 142 2.50 0.17 -11.05
C GLU A 142 2.82 1.58 -10.52
N ALA A 143 3.93 2.18 -10.95
CA ALA A 143 4.32 3.51 -10.48
C ALA A 143 5.16 4.29 -11.51
N GLU A 144 5.04 5.64 -11.55
CA GLU A 144 6.00 6.44 -12.36
C GLU A 144 7.40 6.41 -11.73
N THR A 145 7.49 6.54 -10.39
CA THR A 145 8.77 6.45 -9.69
C THR A 145 8.67 5.57 -8.45
N LEU A 146 9.49 4.55 -8.37
CA LEU A 146 9.51 3.56 -7.31
C LEU A 146 10.93 3.40 -6.76
N ALA A 147 11.05 3.32 -5.43
CA ALA A 147 12.35 3.00 -4.87
C ALA A 147 12.56 1.48 -4.84
N ASP A 148 12.01 0.77 -3.89
CA ASP A 148 12.36 -0.64 -3.70
C ASP A 148 11.15 -1.57 -3.61
N VAL A 149 11.22 -2.75 -4.23
CA VAL A 149 10.22 -3.82 -4.08
C VAL A 149 10.88 -5.07 -3.52
N LEU A 150 10.32 -5.60 -2.43
CA LEU A 150 10.73 -6.87 -1.84
C LEU A 150 9.56 -7.85 -1.79
N ALA A 151 9.68 -8.96 -2.52
CA ALA A 151 8.70 -10.04 -2.46
C ALA A 151 9.35 -11.39 -2.15
N GLU A 152 8.75 -12.22 -1.29
CA GLU A 152 9.30 -13.55 -1.01
C GLU A 152 9.01 -14.57 -2.12
N THR A 153 7.92 -14.41 -2.88
CA THR A 153 7.66 -15.32 -4.00
C THR A 153 7.65 -14.60 -5.34
N GLU A 154 6.70 -13.77 -5.63
CA GLU A 154 6.55 -13.15 -6.94
C GLU A 154 6.47 -11.62 -6.83
N ALA A 155 7.27 -10.91 -7.62
CA ALA A 155 7.14 -9.48 -7.85
C ALA A 155 6.85 -9.21 -9.32
N LEU A 156 5.76 -8.50 -9.59
CA LEU A 156 5.43 -7.92 -10.90
C LEU A 156 5.48 -6.40 -10.78
N VAL A 157 6.37 -5.76 -11.48
CA VAL A 157 6.61 -4.33 -11.36
C VAL A 157 6.63 -3.66 -12.72
N GLU A 158 5.83 -2.62 -12.88
CA GLU A 158 5.88 -1.70 -14.03
C GLU A 158 6.16 -0.29 -13.52
N ALA A 159 7.25 0.34 -13.97
CA ALA A 159 7.61 1.68 -13.54
C ALA A 159 8.45 2.43 -14.58
N ASP A 160 8.29 3.77 -14.73
CA ASP A 160 9.18 4.57 -15.55
C ASP A 160 10.60 4.60 -14.95
N ALA A 161 10.71 4.79 -13.65
CA ALA A 161 11.98 4.79 -12.94
C ALA A 161 11.93 3.95 -11.66
N LEU A 162 12.74 2.91 -11.59
CA LEU A 162 12.81 1.96 -10.49
C LEU A 162 14.24 1.84 -9.97
N ALA A 163 14.38 1.81 -8.64
CA ALA A 163 15.69 1.54 -8.08
C ALA A 163 15.93 0.03 -8.01
N ASP A 164 15.43 -0.66 -7.02
CA ASP A 164 15.82 -2.05 -6.79
C ASP A 164 14.62 -3.02 -6.65
N VAL A 165 14.72 -4.21 -7.23
CA VAL A 165 13.76 -5.30 -7.03
C VAL A 165 14.46 -6.51 -6.44
N LEU A 166 13.95 -7.02 -5.34
CA LEU A 166 14.38 -8.28 -4.73
C LEU A 166 13.22 -9.27 -4.65
N ALA A 167 13.32 -10.37 -5.38
CA ALA A 167 12.36 -11.47 -5.29
C ALA A 167 13.07 -12.79 -4.97
N LEU A 168 12.56 -13.56 -4.01
CA LEU A 168 13.18 -14.86 -3.67
C LEU A 168 12.82 -15.96 -4.69
N ALA A 169 11.73 -15.84 -5.43
CA ALA A 169 11.44 -16.79 -6.48
C ALA A 169 11.43 -16.14 -7.87
N GLU A 170 10.43 -15.37 -8.22
CA GLU A 170 10.29 -14.83 -9.57
C GLU A 170 10.14 -13.30 -9.55
N ALA A 171 10.92 -12.59 -10.39
CA ALA A 171 10.75 -11.17 -10.64
C ALA A 171 10.43 -10.94 -12.12
N LEU A 172 9.33 -10.27 -12.41
CA LEU A 172 8.98 -9.73 -13.72
C LEU A 172 8.99 -8.19 -13.62
N VAL A 173 9.86 -7.55 -14.36
CA VAL A 173 10.06 -6.10 -14.28
C VAL A 173 10.05 -5.48 -15.66
N GLU A 174 9.22 -4.45 -15.84
CA GLU A 174 9.22 -3.59 -17.03
C GLU A 174 9.49 -2.14 -16.57
N ALA A 175 10.55 -1.51 -17.07
CA ALA A 175 10.91 -0.16 -16.68
C ALA A 175 11.69 0.60 -17.77
N GLU A 176 11.50 1.93 -17.89
CA GLU A 176 12.39 2.74 -18.76
C GLU A 176 13.80 2.83 -18.16
N THR A 177 13.92 3.05 -16.84
CA THR A 177 15.20 3.08 -16.14
C THR A 177 15.18 2.24 -14.88
N LEU A 178 16.05 1.27 -14.79
CA LEU A 178 16.15 0.33 -13.67
C LEU A 178 17.58 0.28 -13.13
N ALA A 179 17.73 0.28 -11.81
CA ALA A 179 19.03 0.07 -11.23
C ALA A 179 19.33 -1.43 -11.13
N ASP A 180 18.84 -2.12 -10.13
CA ASP A 180 19.26 -3.49 -9.86
C ASP A 180 18.07 -4.47 -9.68
N VAL A 181 18.19 -5.68 -10.24
CA VAL A 181 17.25 -6.79 -10.00
C VAL A 181 17.99 -7.98 -9.40
N LEU A 182 17.51 -8.48 -8.28
CA LEU A 182 18.00 -9.70 -7.65
C LEU A 182 16.88 -10.73 -7.52
N ALA A 183 17.00 -11.86 -8.21
CA ALA A 183 16.07 -12.98 -8.08
C ALA A 183 16.80 -14.28 -7.75
N GLU A 184 16.31 -15.10 -6.81
CA GLU A 184 16.93 -16.38 -6.50
C GLU A 184 16.64 -17.44 -7.56
N THR A 185 15.48 -17.40 -8.23
CA THR A 185 15.21 -18.38 -9.30
C THR A 185 15.14 -17.76 -10.68
N GLU A 186 14.15 -16.98 -11.00
CA GLU A 186 13.95 -16.44 -12.35
C GLU A 186 13.78 -14.92 -12.33
N ALA A 187 14.53 -14.21 -13.20
CA ALA A 187 14.34 -12.80 -13.47
C ALA A 187 13.99 -12.61 -14.96
N LEU A 188 12.87 -11.99 -15.25
CA LEU A 188 12.49 -11.48 -16.57
C LEU A 188 12.47 -9.96 -16.50
N VAL A 189 13.34 -9.31 -17.27
CA VAL A 189 13.51 -7.85 -17.21
C VAL A 189 13.48 -7.27 -18.61
N GLU A 190 12.61 -6.28 -18.81
CA GLU A 190 12.59 -5.43 -20.00
C GLU A 190 12.83 -3.97 -19.56
N ALA A 191 13.90 -3.34 -20.05
CA ALA A 191 14.22 -1.98 -19.66
C ALA A 191 15.03 -1.25 -20.74
N ASP A 192 14.78 0.04 -21.00
CA ASP A 192 15.61 0.84 -21.90
C ASP A 192 17.03 1.00 -21.32
N THR A 193 17.16 1.27 -20.04
CA THR A 193 18.46 1.35 -19.34
C THR A 193 18.47 0.55 -18.06
N LEU A 194 19.39 -0.39 -17.97
CA LEU A 194 19.53 -1.30 -16.84
C LEU A 194 20.95 -1.27 -16.28
N ALA A 195 21.09 -1.23 -14.96
CA ALA A 195 22.40 -1.36 -14.36
C ALA A 195 22.76 -2.85 -14.21
N ASP A 196 22.25 -3.55 -13.23
CA ASP A 196 22.72 -4.91 -12.93
C ASP A 196 21.56 -5.90 -12.71
N VAL A 197 21.67 -7.13 -13.25
CA VAL A 197 20.76 -8.24 -12.97
C VAL A 197 21.54 -9.42 -12.38
N LEU A 198 21.08 -9.91 -11.24
CA LEU A 198 21.60 -11.12 -10.61
C LEU A 198 20.51 -12.16 -10.43
N ALA A 199 20.62 -13.30 -11.10
CA ALA A 199 19.73 -14.44 -10.90
C ALA A 199 20.51 -15.72 -10.58
N GLU A 200 20.04 -16.53 -9.63
CA GLU A 200 20.74 -17.79 -9.31
C GLU A 200 20.47 -18.88 -10.36
N THR A 201 19.33 -18.90 -11.02
CA THR A 201 19.06 -19.90 -12.04
C THR A 201 18.93 -19.32 -13.45
N GLU A 202 17.92 -18.55 -13.75
CA GLU A 202 17.66 -18.03 -15.09
C GLU A 202 17.45 -16.51 -15.09
N ALA A 203 18.13 -15.81 -16.01
CA ALA A 203 17.87 -14.41 -16.29
C ALA A 203 17.56 -14.22 -17.77
N LEU A 204 16.41 -13.64 -18.09
CA LEU A 204 16.03 -13.18 -19.42
C LEU A 204 15.96 -11.65 -19.41
N VAL A 205 16.82 -11.00 -20.18
CA VAL A 205 16.93 -9.53 -20.17
C VAL A 205 16.88 -8.99 -21.59
N GLU A 206 15.95 -8.06 -21.83
CA GLU A 206 15.87 -7.26 -23.05
C GLU A 206 16.13 -5.79 -22.70
N THR A 207 17.14 -5.18 -23.30
CA THR A 207 17.51 -3.81 -22.96
C THR A 207 18.31 -3.11 -24.07
N ASP A 208 18.15 -1.79 -24.23
CA ASP A 208 18.97 -0.97 -25.13
C ASP A 208 20.37 -0.72 -24.54
N SER A 209 20.49 -0.57 -23.22
CA SER A 209 21.78 -0.36 -22.56
C SER A 209 21.89 -1.08 -21.21
N LEU A 210 22.89 -1.94 -21.08
CA LEU A 210 23.10 -2.80 -19.93
C LEU A 210 24.50 -2.62 -19.34
N ALA A 211 24.59 -2.63 -17.99
CA ALA A 211 25.89 -2.71 -17.34
C ALA A 211 26.35 -4.16 -17.16
N ASP A 212 25.74 -4.93 -16.29
CA ASP A 212 26.17 -6.32 -16.03
C ASP A 212 24.98 -7.28 -15.80
N VAL A 213 25.02 -8.49 -16.38
CA VAL A 213 24.09 -9.60 -16.09
C VAL A 213 24.87 -10.79 -15.56
N LEU A 214 24.51 -11.28 -14.39
CA LEU A 214 25.07 -12.50 -13.80
C LEU A 214 23.97 -13.52 -13.52
N ALA A 215 23.98 -14.63 -14.25
CA ALA A 215 23.16 -15.79 -13.90
C ALA A 215 24.06 -17.01 -13.68
N LEU A 216 23.78 -17.81 -12.65
CA LEU A 216 24.60 -18.96 -12.33
C LEU A 216 24.37 -20.16 -13.25
N THR A 217 23.20 -20.26 -13.88
CA THR A 217 22.91 -21.36 -14.81
C THR A 217 22.66 -20.90 -16.23
N GLU A 218 21.68 -20.07 -16.49
CA GLU A 218 21.38 -19.59 -17.84
C GLU A 218 21.09 -18.08 -17.86
N ALA A 219 21.77 -17.33 -18.73
CA ALA A 219 21.47 -15.94 -19.02
C ALA A 219 21.20 -15.76 -20.51
N LEU A 220 20.06 -15.18 -20.88
CA LEU A 220 19.74 -14.74 -22.22
C LEU A 220 19.60 -13.21 -22.23
N VAL A 221 20.46 -12.53 -22.97
CA VAL A 221 20.45 -11.07 -23.08
C VAL A 221 20.27 -10.66 -24.53
N GLU A 222 19.26 -9.86 -24.80
CA GLU A 222 19.03 -9.27 -26.12
C GLU A 222 19.19 -7.75 -26.01
N THR A 223 20.06 -7.17 -26.83
CA THR A 223 20.35 -5.74 -26.88
C THR A 223 20.25 -5.22 -28.32
N ASP A 224 19.51 -4.13 -28.57
CA ASP A 224 19.37 -3.48 -29.89
C ASP A 224 20.42 -2.39 -30.21
#